data_3f0166159d36087b076d6cabcac87ac2
#
_entry.id   3f0166159d36087b076d6cabcac87ac2
#
_cell.length_a   1.000
_cell.length_b   1.000
_cell.length_c   1.000
_cell.angle_alpha   90.00
_cell.angle_beta   90.00
_cell.angle_gamma   90.00
#
_symmetry.space_group_name_H-M   'P 1'
#
loop_
_entity.id
_entity.type
_entity.pdbx_description
1 polymer ?
#
loop_
_entity_poly.entity_id
_entity_poly.type
_entity_poly.pdbx_seq_one_letter_code
_entity_poly.pdbx_strand_id
1 'polypeptide(L)'
;MKTNKLFKNIVWGMTLCGALCTTSCTSFDELNTDPTRMDEVNPGTLLNPILYETSVYNWKRYNSYTYDLMQCAVSTSSTNGVGWWYMTDSEGDGTWTTYYKWINNAKEMMRLTGKLPEASKQPNYDAISLTLQCWLYQILTDAFGDIPMSEACSADEGILAPKFDTQQQVYQQ
;
A
#
# COMPACT_ATOMS: atom_id res chain seq x y z
N MET A 1 27.89 -18.42 -65.79
CA MET A 1 28.83 -17.91 -64.76
C MET A 1 28.41 -16.55 -64.10
N LYS A 2 27.20 -16.04 -64.31
CA LYS A 2 26.69 -14.81 -63.68
C LYS A 2 25.89 -15.02 -62.42
N THR A 3 25.35 -16.21 -62.16
CA THR A 3 24.48 -16.54 -61.00
C THR A 3 25.21 -16.59 -59.66
N ASN A 4 26.51 -16.95 -59.67
CA ASN A 4 27.26 -17.07 -58.42
C ASN A 4 27.61 -15.74 -57.75
N LYS A 5 27.67 -14.62 -58.51
CA LYS A 5 27.92 -13.28 -57.93
C LYS A 5 26.68 -12.72 -57.25
N LEU A 6 25.50 -12.96 -57.82
CA LEU A 6 24.24 -12.51 -57.24
C LEU A 6 23.94 -13.22 -55.92
N PHE A 7 24.18 -14.53 -55.89
CA PHE A 7 23.95 -15.33 -54.66
C PHE A 7 24.94 -14.94 -53.54
N LYS A 8 26.20 -14.70 -53.89
CA LYS A 8 27.19 -14.18 -52.91
C LYS A 8 26.80 -12.82 -52.32
N ASN A 9 26.28 -11.92 -53.12
CA ASN A 9 25.90 -10.60 -52.67
C ASN A 9 24.62 -10.64 -51.81
N ILE A 10 23.69 -11.57 -52.07
CA ILE A 10 22.50 -11.78 -51.25
C ILE A 10 22.88 -12.39 -49.88
N VAL A 11 23.78 -13.40 -49.89
CA VAL A 11 24.26 -14.01 -48.62
C VAL A 11 25.03 -12.99 -47.77
N TRP A 12 25.88 -12.15 -48.39
CA TRP A 12 26.59 -11.05 -47.68
C TRP A 12 25.63 -10.00 -47.13
N GLY A 13 24.59 -9.65 -47.86
CA GLY A 13 23.54 -8.74 -47.39
C GLY A 13 22.74 -9.30 -46.20
N MET A 14 22.38 -10.59 -46.24
CA MET A 14 21.70 -11.25 -45.11
C MET A 14 22.60 -11.37 -43.87
N THR A 15 23.88 -11.64 -44.03
CA THR A 15 24.85 -11.72 -42.91
C THR A 15 25.07 -10.37 -42.26
N LEU A 16 25.12 -9.29 -43.05
CA LEU A 16 25.28 -7.93 -42.55
C LEU A 16 24.02 -7.42 -41.81
N CYS A 17 22.81 -7.76 -42.32
CA CYS A 17 21.55 -7.47 -41.64
C CYS A 17 21.39 -8.25 -40.31
N GLY A 18 21.81 -9.53 -40.30
CA GLY A 18 21.78 -10.35 -39.07
C GLY A 18 22.72 -9.82 -37.97
N ALA A 19 23.89 -9.27 -38.35
CA ALA A 19 24.84 -8.71 -37.39
C ALA A 19 24.38 -7.36 -36.78
N LEU A 20 23.54 -6.60 -37.45
CA LEU A 20 23.01 -5.32 -36.97
C LEU A 20 21.82 -5.51 -35.99
N CYS A 21 21.14 -6.66 -36.01
CA CYS A 21 20.04 -6.93 -35.11
C CYS A 21 20.46 -7.43 -33.72
N THR A 22 21.73 -7.84 -33.54
CA THR A 22 22.19 -8.37 -32.23
C THR A 22 22.69 -7.29 -31.27
N THR A 23 22.86 -6.05 -31.69
CA THR A 23 23.35 -4.95 -30.83
C THR A 23 22.20 -4.18 -30.16
N SER A 24 20.92 -4.51 -30.43
CA SER A 24 19.77 -3.77 -29.92
C SER A 24 19.28 -4.23 -28.55
N CYS A 25 19.82 -5.32 -27.98
CA CYS A 25 19.27 -5.86 -26.73
C CYS A 25 19.95 -5.39 -25.43
N THR A 26 21.09 -4.68 -25.50
CA THR A 26 21.80 -4.24 -24.28
C THR A 26 21.27 -2.94 -23.68
N SER A 27 20.43 -2.18 -24.40
CA SER A 27 19.88 -0.91 -23.90
C SER A 27 18.48 -1.03 -23.28
N PHE A 28 17.88 -2.22 -23.30
CA PHE A 28 16.52 -2.40 -22.74
C PHE A 28 16.51 -2.33 -21.21
N ASP A 29 17.54 -2.80 -20.54
CA ASP A 29 17.67 -2.72 -19.09
C ASP A 29 17.97 -1.28 -18.64
N GLU A 30 18.76 -0.51 -19.40
CA GLU A 30 18.99 0.91 -19.13
C GLU A 30 17.75 1.79 -19.39
N LEU A 31 16.95 1.45 -20.42
CA LEU A 31 15.71 2.17 -20.74
C LEU A 31 14.57 1.85 -19.75
N ASN A 32 14.60 0.69 -19.11
CA ASN A 32 13.63 0.28 -18.08
C ASN A 32 14.03 0.74 -16.67
N THR A 33 15.23 1.23 -16.47
CA THR A 33 15.63 1.88 -15.22
C THR A 33 15.15 3.33 -15.26
N ASP A 34 14.02 3.61 -14.65
CA ASP A 34 13.52 4.97 -14.47
C ASP A 34 14.48 5.72 -13.51
N PRO A 35 15.27 6.70 -14.00
CA PRO A 35 16.22 7.44 -13.16
C PRO A 35 15.52 8.31 -12.11
N THR A 36 14.20 8.47 -12.21
CA THR A 36 13.37 9.17 -11.22
C THR A 36 12.80 8.25 -10.15
N ARG A 37 12.93 6.93 -10.35
CA ARG A 37 12.50 5.95 -9.36
C ARG A 37 13.53 5.86 -8.25
N MET A 38 13.12 6.18 -7.05
CA MET A 38 13.99 5.98 -5.88
C MET A 38 14.16 4.48 -5.64
N ASP A 39 15.38 3.98 -5.88
CA ASP A 39 15.73 2.57 -5.63
C ASP A 39 15.75 2.22 -4.14
N GLU A 40 15.90 3.22 -3.27
CA GLU A 40 15.89 3.07 -1.83
C GLU A 40 14.88 4.04 -1.20
N VAL A 41 13.75 3.51 -0.75
CA VAL A 41 12.75 4.27 -0.01
C VAL A 41 13.15 4.28 1.47
N ASN A 42 13.41 5.48 2.01
CA ASN A 42 13.64 5.63 3.44
C ASN A 42 12.32 5.39 4.21
N PRO A 43 12.30 4.58 5.28
CA PRO A 43 11.10 4.33 6.08
C PRO A 43 10.39 5.60 6.54
N GLY A 44 11.13 6.68 6.83
CA GLY A 44 10.58 7.99 7.20
C GLY A 44 9.71 8.63 6.11
N THR A 45 9.90 8.27 4.85
CA THR A 45 9.06 8.75 3.75
C THR A 45 7.63 8.24 3.87
N LEU A 46 7.43 7.03 4.42
CA LEU A 46 6.12 6.46 4.67
C LEU A 46 5.48 6.99 5.96
N LEU A 47 6.28 7.36 6.96
CA LEU A 47 5.79 7.82 8.26
C LEU A 47 4.98 9.12 8.16
N ASN A 48 5.50 10.13 7.48
CA ASN A 48 4.85 11.44 7.39
C ASN A 48 3.45 11.38 6.76
N PRO A 49 3.23 10.71 5.61
CA PRO A 49 1.89 10.50 5.06
C PRO A 49 0.95 9.77 6.02
N ILE A 50 1.44 8.72 6.70
CA ILE A 50 0.60 7.97 7.67
C ILE A 50 0.10 8.92 8.76
N LEU A 51 0.99 9.67 9.41
CA LEU A 51 0.64 10.58 10.50
C LEU A 51 -0.31 11.68 10.03
N TYR A 52 -0.01 12.32 8.92
CA TYR A 52 -0.81 13.42 8.39
C TYR A 52 -2.21 12.97 7.98
N GLU A 53 -2.31 11.97 7.11
CA GLU A 53 -3.59 11.54 6.57
C GLU A 53 -4.45 10.84 7.63
N THR A 54 -3.84 10.08 8.54
CA THR A 54 -4.59 9.47 9.65
C THR A 54 -5.19 10.54 10.56
N SER A 55 -4.44 11.60 10.87
CA SER A 55 -4.95 12.71 11.69
C SER A 55 -6.10 13.43 11.02
N VAL A 56 -5.98 13.76 9.73
CA VAL A 56 -7.04 14.42 8.96
C VAL A 56 -8.27 13.51 8.84
N TYR A 57 -8.06 12.21 8.60
CA TYR A 57 -9.16 11.27 8.46
C TYR A 57 -9.88 11.01 9.80
N ASN A 58 -9.15 10.92 10.90
CA ASN A 58 -9.76 10.84 12.24
C ASN A 58 -10.67 12.04 12.52
N TRP A 59 -10.20 13.25 12.21
CA TRP A 59 -11.04 14.44 12.35
C TRP A 59 -12.31 14.34 11.51
N LYS A 60 -12.23 13.91 10.24
CA LYS A 60 -13.41 13.70 9.39
C LYS A 60 -14.36 12.66 9.98
N ARG A 61 -13.82 11.53 10.43
CA ARG A 61 -14.60 10.45 11.03
C ARG A 61 -15.34 10.90 12.30
N TYR A 62 -14.68 11.65 13.16
CA TYR A 62 -15.32 12.18 14.36
C TYR A 62 -16.48 13.12 14.01
N ASN A 63 -16.31 13.98 13.04
CA ASN A 63 -17.33 14.94 12.65
C ASN A 63 -18.49 14.32 11.86
N SER A 64 -18.26 13.33 11.03
CA SER A 64 -19.28 12.76 10.14
C SER A 64 -19.91 11.46 10.65
N TYR A 65 -19.36 10.88 11.68
CA TYR A 65 -19.83 9.57 12.18
C TYR A 65 -19.91 9.54 13.72
N THR A 66 -18.76 9.72 14.40
CA THR A 66 -18.69 9.46 15.85
C THR A 66 -19.53 10.45 16.66
N TYR A 67 -19.48 11.74 16.34
CA TYR A 67 -20.25 12.77 17.07
C TYR A 67 -21.75 12.60 16.86
N ASP A 68 -22.16 12.25 15.65
CA ASP A 68 -23.56 11.98 15.34
C ASP A 68 -24.05 10.73 16.05
N LEU A 69 -23.26 9.64 16.02
CA LEU A 69 -23.60 8.40 16.70
C LEU A 69 -23.70 8.58 18.23
N MET A 70 -22.78 9.36 18.81
CA MET A 70 -22.79 9.67 20.24
C MET A 70 -23.82 10.75 20.63
N GLN A 71 -24.58 11.27 19.66
CA GLN A 71 -25.55 12.36 19.86
C GLN A 71 -24.92 13.63 20.46
N CYS A 72 -23.62 13.85 20.25
CA CYS A 72 -22.91 15.07 20.66
C CYS A 72 -23.29 16.27 19.79
N ALA A 73 -23.64 16.00 18.53
CA ALA A 73 -24.13 16.97 17.56
C ALA A 73 -25.25 16.33 16.74
N VAL A 74 -26.23 17.11 16.34
CA VAL A 74 -27.34 16.66 15.49
C VAL A 74 -27.48 17.62 14.33
N SER A 75 -27.55 17.10 13.12
CA SER A 75 -27.85 17.89 11.93
C SER A 75 -29.31 18.38 11.99
N THR A 76 -29.50 19.67 11.87
CA THR A 76 -30.84 20.28 11.79
C THR A 76 -31.38 20.32 10.36
N SER A 77 -30.51 20.06 9.36
CA SER A 77 -30.86 20.16 7.94
C SER A 77 -31.19 18.81 7.29
N SER A 78 -30.98 17.69 7.99
CA SER A 78 -31.21 16.34 7.47
C SER A 78 -31.89 15.50 8.54
N THR A 79 -32.85 14.70 8.13
CA THR A 79 -33.53 13.68 8.96
C THR A 79 -33.01 12.26 8.70
N ASN A 80 -31.95 12.15 7.90
CA ASN A 80 -31.29 10.89 7.56
C ASN A 80 -29.83 10.91 8.03
N GLY A 81 -29.26 9.73 8.15
CA GLY A 81 -27.85 9.53 8.50
C GLY A 81 -27.67 9.04 9.92
N VAL A 82 -26.43 8.86 10.31
CA VAL A 82 -26.02 8.22 11.57
C VAL A 82 -26.62 8.89 12.79
N GLY A 83 -26.73 10.22 12.83
CA GLY A 83 -27.34 10.99 13.91
C GLY A 83 -28.82 10.70 14.12
N TRP A 84 -29.49 10.08 13.15
CA TRP A 84 -30.88 9.63 13.22
C TRP A 84 -31.00 8.11 13.27
N TRP A 85 -29.90 7.42 13.60
CA TRP A 85 -29.81 5.96 13.65
C TRP A 85 -30.15 5.26 12.33
N TYR A 86 -30.08 6.00 11.23
CA TYR A 86 -30.26 5.46 9.89
C TYR A 86 -28.89 5.13 9.32
N MET A 87 -28.51 3.87 9.39
CA MET A 87 -27.25 3.35 8.87
C MET A 87 -27.49 2.62 7.55
N THR A 88 -26.64 2.86 6.59
CA THR A 88 -26.60 2.14 5.32
C THR A 88 -25.46 1.14 5.34
N ASP A 89 -25.48 0.17 4.41
CA ASP A 89 -24.43 -0.85 4.30
C ASP A 89 -23.04 -0.26 3.97
N SER A 90 -23.00 1.00 3.49
CA SER A 90 -21.75 1.71 3.18
C SER A 90 -21.19 2.55 4.35
N GLU A 91 -21.90 2.61 5.47
CA GLU A 91 -21.39 3.32 6.65
C GLU A 91 -20.13 2.64 7.18
N GLY A 92 -19.04 3.38 7.23
CA GLY A 92 -17.75 2.85 7.66
C GLY A 92 -16.81 2.36 6.56
N ASP A 93 -17.24 2.24 5.30
CA ASP A 93 -16.39 1.81 4.17
C ASP A 93 -15.11 2.64 4.08
N GLY A 94 -15.23 3.95 4.21
CA GLY A 94 -14.09 4.84 4.20
C GLY A 94 -13.13 4.60 5.38
N THR A 95 -13.66 4.23 6.55
CA THR A 95 -12.86 3.87 7.72
C THR A 95 -12.10 2.59 7.45
N TRP A 96 -12.78 1.54 6.97
CA TRP A 96 -12.17 0.27 6.63
C TRP A 96 -11.02 0.45 5.63
N THR A 97 -11.30 1.02 4.47
CA THR A 97 -10.34 1.17 3.38
C THR A 97 -9.14 2.04 3.77
N THR A 98 -9.39 3.15 4.47
CA THR A 98 -8.34 4.12 4.83
C THR A 98 -7.40 3.52 5.89
N TYR A 99 -7.92 2.89 6.92
CA TYR A 99 -7.07 2.35 7.97
C TYR A 99 -6.26 1.13 7.52
N TYR A 100 -6.82 0.24 6.71
CA TYR A 100 -6.04 -0.86 6.14
C TYR A 100 -4.95 -0.38 5.18
N LYS A 101 -5.18 0.70 4.42
CA LYS A 101 -4.13 1.35 3.62
C LYS A 101 -2.96 1.79 4.50
N TRP A 102 -3.24 2.40 5.65
CA TRP A 102 -2.20 2.89 6.55
C TRP A 102 -1.51 1.77 7.33
N ILE A 103 -2.23 0.73 7.70
CA ILE A 103 -1.65 -0.50 8.27
C ILE A 103 -0.67 -1.13 7.27
N ASN A 104 -1.06 -1.24 6.01
CA ASN A 104 -0.17 -1.75 4.97
C ASN A 104 1.10 -0.90 4.84
N ASN A 105 0.97 0.43 4.82
CA ASN A 105 2.12 1.32 4.76
C ASN A 105 3.00 1.23 6.03
N ALA A 106 2.41 1.03 7.21
CA ALA A 106 3.16 0.82 8.44
C ALA A 106 3.93 -0.51 8.44
N LYS A 107 3.31 -1.59 7.95
CA LYS A 107 3.99 -2.88 7.73
C LYS A 107 5.12 -2.74 6.71
N GLU A 108 4.91 -2.04 5.62
CA GLU A 108 5.94 -1.77 4.61
C GLU A 108 7.08 -0.92 5.19
N MET A 109 6.77 0.10 6.01
CA MET A 109 7.79 0.87 6.74
C MET A 109 8.67 -0.05 7.59
N MET A 110 8.09 -0.99 8.33
CA MET A 110 8.81 -1.96 9.14
C MET A 110 9.68 -2.89 8.26
N ARG A 111 9.16 -3.34 7.11
CA ARG A 111 9.92 -4.16 6.16
C ARG A 111 11.13 -3.42 5.58
N LEU A 112 11.03 -2.12 5.39
CA LEU A 112 12.11 -1.28 4.88
C LEU A 112 13.16 -0.96 5.94
N THR A 113 12.84 -1.01 7.24
CA THR A 113 13.81 -0.74 8.31
C THR A 113 14.97 -1.72 8.31
N GLY A 114 14.72 -2.99 7.97
CA GLY A 114 15.76 -4.02 7.83
C GLY A 114 16.79 -3.73 6.74
N LYS A 115 16.50 -2.80 5.82
CA LYS A 115 17.38 -2.38 4.73
C LYS A 115 18.18 -1.11 5.04
N LEU A 116 17.94 -0.48 6.20
CA LEU A 116 18.65 0.73 6.59
C LEU A 116 20.13 0.44 6.85
N PRO A 117 21.05 1.28 6.32
CA PRO A 117 22.48 1.15 6.57
C PRO A 117 22.85 1.41 8.06
N GLU A 118 22.03 2.21 8.76
CA GLU A 118 22.22 2.53 10.17
C GLU A 118 21.37 1.63 11.06
N ALA A 119 21.93 0.52 11.55
CA ALA A 119 21.24 -0.42 12.44
C ALA A 119 20.68 0.24 13.70
N SER A 120 21.27 1.35 14.17
CA SER A 120 20.82 2.10 15.35
C SER A 120 19.46 2.77 15.19
N LYS A 121 19.00 3.01 13.95
CA LYS A 121 17.70 3.61 13.66
C LYS A 121 16.59 2.58 13.49
N GLN A 122 16.92 1.31 13.26
CA GLN A 122 15.95 0.24 13.05
C GLN A 122 14.95 0.11 14.20
N PRO A 123 15.38 0.00 15.48
CA PRO A 123 14.43 -0.19 16.59
C PRO A 123 13.43 0.95 16.72
N ASN A 124 13.80 2.18 16.38
CA ASN A 124 12.91 3.34 16.46
C ASN A 124 11.79 3.26 15.42
N TYR A 125 12.12 2.93 14.18
CA TYR A 125 11.11 2.78 13.12
C TYR A 125 10.22 1.57 13.36
N ASP A 126 10.77 0.46 13.86
CA ASP A 126 9.99 -0.72 14.21
C ASP A 126 9.00 -0.42 15.34
N ALA A 127 9.44 0.27 16.39
CA ALA A 127 8.58 0.68 17.49
C ALA A 127 7.47 1.63 17.04
N ILE A 128 7.78 2.61 16.18
CA ILE A 128 6.80 3.53 15.62
C ILE A 128 5.80 2.76 14.75
N SER A 129 6.27 1.85 13.87
CA SER A 129 5.41 1.02 13.03
C SER A 129 4.45 0.18 13.86
N LEU A 130 4.94 -0.54 14.86
CA LEU A 130 4.11 -1.36 15.74
C LEU A 130 3.08 -0.51 16.50
N THR A 131 3.48 0.65 17.02
CA THR A 131 2.56 1.57 17.71
C THR A 131 1.43 2.02 16.79
N LEU A 132 1.75 2.40 15.55
CA LEU A 132 0.75 2.79 14.55
C LEU A 132 -0.17 1.63 14.20
N GLN A 133 0.37 0.43 13.99
CA GLN A 133 -0.43 -0.75 13.71
C GLN A 133 -1.39 -1.06 14.87
N CYS A 134 -0.91 -1.11 16.12
CA CYS A 134 -1.76 -1.34 17.28
C CYS A 134 -2.90 -0.32 17.37
N TRP A 135 -2.59 0.96 17.20
CA TRP A 135 -3.60 2.03 17.24
C TRP A 135 -4.65 1.92 16.14
N LEU A 136 -4.22 1.62 14.90
CA LEU A 136 -5.12 1.51 13.76
C LEU A 136 -6.00 0.25 13.85
N TYR A 137 -5.44 -0.89 14.30
CA TYR A 137 -6.21 -2.11 14.52
C TYR A 137 -7.20 -1.95 15.68
N GLN A 138 -6.83 -1.24 16.74
CA GLN A 138 -7.75 -0.92 17.83
C GLN A 138 -8.96 -0.14 17.32
N ILE A 139 -8.74 0.90 16.51
CA ILE A 139 -9.84 1.69 15.93
C ILE A 139 -10.74 0.83 15.05
N LEU A 140 -10.14 -0.06 14.24
CA LEU A 140 -10.91 -0.95 13.37
C LEU A 140 -11.74 -1.94 14.16
N THR A 141 -11.16 -2.63 15.14
CA THR A 141 -11.90 -3.63 15.93
C THR A 141 -12.95 -3.00 16.82
N ASP A 142 -12.75 -1.77 17.32
CA ASP A 142 -13.74 -1.02 18.07
C ASP A 142 -14.94 -0.61 17.20
N ALA A 143 -14.69 -0.33 15.91
CA ALA A 143 -15.73 0.07 14.97
C ALA A 143 -16.49 -1.12 14.37
N PHE A 144 -15.81 -2.24 14.10
CA PHE A 144 -16.34 -3.34 13.29
C PHE A 144 -16.40 -4.69 14.02
N GLY A 145 -15.82 -4.81 15.23
CA GLY A 145 -15.74 -6.08 15.95
C GLY A 145 -14.63 -6.97 15.40
N ASP A 146 -14.98 -8.13 14.87
CA ASP A 146 -14.02 -9.05 14.28
C ASP A 146 -13.45 -8.48 12.97
N ILE A 147 -12.13 -8.53 12.82
CA ILE A 147 -11.40 -7.93 11.67
C ILE A 147 -10.22 -8.80 11.24
N PRO A 148 -9.78 -8.77 9.99
CA PRO A 148 -8.50 -9.35 9.60
C PRO A 148 -7.32 -8.62 10.26
N MET A 149 -6.50 -9.32 11.03
CA MET A 149 -5.26 -8.79 11.59
C MET A 149 -4.07 -9.71 11.33
N SER A 150 -4.17 -10.98 11.70
CA SER A 150 -3.06 -11.94 11.62
C SER A 150 -2.57 -12.19 10.20
N GLU A 151 -3.47 -12.19 9.23
CA GLU A 151 -3.18 -12.40 7.81
C GLU A 151 -3.37 -11.14 6.96
N ALA A 152 -3.66 -10.01 7.59
CA ALA A 152 -3.92 -8.77 6.86
C ALA A 152 -2.67 -8.24 6.15
N CYS A 153 -2.87 -7.67 4.95
CA CYS A 153 -1.82 -7.05 4.13
C CYS A 153 -0.69 -8.03 3.73
N SER A 154 -1.03 -9.31 3.51
CA SER A 154 -0.09 -10.37 3.11
C SER A 154 -0.35 -10.86 1.68
N ALA A 155 -0.74 -9.95 0.79
CA ALA A 155 -1.00 -10.29 -0.61
C ALA A 155 0.27 -10.73 -1.37
N ASP A 156 1.42 -10.23 -0.99
CA ASP A 156 2.74 -10.64 -1.48
C ASP A 156 3.10 -12.08 -1.06
N GLU A 157 2.52 -12.59 0.02
CA GLU A 157 2.60 -13.98 0.48
C GLU A 157 1.52 -14.88 -0.17
N GLY A 158 0.70 -14.32 -1.06
CA GLY A 158 -0.37 -15.04 -1.76
C GLY A 158 -1.70 -15.09 -1.01
N ILE A 159 -1.83 -14.41 0.12
CA ILE A 159 -3.06 -14.36 0.92
C ILE A 159 -3.94 -13.21 0.40
N LEU A 160 -4.87 -13.55 -0.50
CA LEU A 160 -5.80 -12.57 -1.09
C LEU A 160 -7.12 -12.43 -0.32
N ALA A 161 -7.46 -13.41 0.50
CA ALA A 161 -8.65 -13.43 1.33
C ALA A 161 -8.26 -13.78 2.78
N PRO A 162 -7.78 -12.80 3.55
CA PRO A 162 -7.36 -13.03 4.93
C PRO A 162 -8.57 -13.42 5.80
N LYS A 163 -8.35 -14.29 6.77
CA LYS A 163 -9.37 -14.66 7.77
C LYS A 163 -9.62 -13.50 8.72
N PHE A 164 -10.82 -13.50 9.30
CA PHE A 164 -11.17 -12.61 10.39
C PHE A 164 -10.68 -13.18 11.72
N ASP A 165 -10.02 -12.37 12.49
CA ASP A 165 -9.67 -12.63 13.88
C ASP A 165 -10.77 -12.02 14.77
N THR A 166 -11.11 -12.70 15.86
CA THR A 166 -12.09 -12.15 16.81
C THR A 166 -11.54 -10.90 17.48
N GLN A 167 -12.42 -9.99 17.89
CA GLN A 167 -12.02 -8.79 18.63
C GLN A 167 -11.11 -9.12 19.82
N GLN A 168 -11.45 -10.19 20.57
CA GLN A 168 -10.61 -10.66 21.66
C GLN A 168 -9.20 -11.03 21.21
N GLN A 169 -9.05 -11.71 20.07
CA GLN A 169 -7.73 -12.06 19.51
C GLN A 169 -6.96 -10.84 19.08
N VAL A 170 -7.62 -9.84 18.46
CA VAL A 170 -6.99 -8.58 18.07
C VAL A 170 -6.41 -7.84 19.27
N TYR A 171 -7.12 -7.80 20.40
CA TYR A 171 -6.63 -7.17 21.63
C TYR A 171 -5.52 -7.95 22.37
N GLN A 172 -5.36 -9.24 22.05
CA GLN A 172 -4.33 -10.09 22.66
C GLN A 172 -3.00 -10.10 21.91
N GLN A 173 -2.99 -9.63 20.67
CA GLN A 173 -1.78 -9.54 19.84
C GLN A 173 -1.06 -8.21 20.06
#